data_4e7c60896b9f116033da24a0778e1e85
#
_entry.id   4e7c60896b9f116033da24a0778e1e85
#
_cell.length_a   1.000
_cell.length_b   1.000
_cell.length_c   1.000
_cell.angle_alpha   90.00
_cell.angle_beta   90.00
_cell.angle_gamma   90.00
#
_symmetry.space_group_name_H-M   'P 1'
#
loop_
_entity.id
_entity.type
_entity.pdbx_description
1 polymer ?
#
loop_
_entity_poly.entity_id
_entity_poly.type
_entity_poly.pdbx_seq_one_letter_code
_entity_poly.pdbx_strand_id
1 'polypeptide(L)'
;MAWTVLPATAKHAWRREWLRLLRQVHRAVPRAWTVLVLADRGLYARWLFRRITRRGWHPFLRINTGGTCRPKGQVRGVPLKTLVPEPGTAWQGTGSAFKGRHRQLHCTLLACWEAGDKDPWLILTDLPPEASTACWYGVRAWSEQGFQITKRAGWQGQRTHMTKPERAARLWLAVAVATLWLLSVGGEAEETMPASTVPDVTALVPRQPRMRHATRLRWVRVFRRGWNLILVALLEQAPLPIGRFVPEPWPVVAALEEQAALLPGLEVPLAA
;
A
#
# COMPACT_ATOMS: atom_id res chain seq x y z
N MET A 1 8.91 2.06 -10.86
CA MET A 1 8.84 2.91 -9.64
C MET A 1 8.94 4.38 -10.01
N ALA A 2 8.35 5.26 -9.20
CA ALA A 2 8.53 6.71 -9.31
C ALA A 2 8.77 7.30 -7.93
N TRP A 3 9.71 8.21 -7.81
CA TRP A 3 9.99 8.93 -6.56
C TRP A 3 10.45 10.35 -6.83
N THR A 4 10.41 11.16 -5.80
CA THR A 4 11.04 12.47 -5.76
C THR A 4 11.66 12.68 -4.39
N VAL A 5 12.80 13.33 -4.35
CA VAL A 5 13.48 13.72 -3.13
C VAL A 5 13.44 15.23 -3.03
N LEU A 6 12.93 15.73 -1.92
CA LEU A 6 12.81 17.17 -1.66
C LEU A 6 13.67 17.55 -0.46
N PRO A 7 14.17 18.78 -0.40
CA PRO A 7 14.85 19.29 0.79
C PRO A 7 13.88 19.23 1.99
N ALA A 8 14.39 18.88 3.17
CA ALA A 8 13.60 18.84 4.40
C ALA A 8 13.00 20.21 4.78
N THR A 9 13.59 21.28 4.28
CA THR A 9 13.12 22.67 4.44
C THR A 9 11.95 23.05 3.54
N ALA A 10 11.63 22.24 2.53
CA ALA A 10 10.51 22.48 1.61
C ALA A 10 9.18 22.17 2.31
N LYS A 11 8.65 23.12 3.07
CA LYS A 11 7.40 22.99 3.86
C LYS A 11 6.12 23.38 3.12
N HIS A 12 6.18 23.64 1.82
CA HIS A 12 4.99 24.04 1.06
C HIS A 12 4.23 22.82 0.53
N ALA A 13 3.02 23.08 0.05
CA ALA A 13 2.13 22.04 -0.46
C ALA A 13 2.78 21.25 -1.61
N TRP A 14 3.03 20.01 -1.42
CA TRP A 14 3.69 19.09 -2.37
C TRP A 14 2.77 18.64 -3.52
N ARG A 15 1.68 19.38 -3.75
CA ARG A 15 0.70 19.07 -4.80
C ARG A 15 1.35 18.91 -6.18
N ARG A 16 2.30 19.79 -6.52
CA ARG A 16 3.02 19.76 -7.81
C ARG A 16 3.80 18.46 -7.97
N GLU A 17 4.50 18.04 -6.92
CA GLU A 17 5.31 16.83 -6.91
C GLU A 17 4.45 15.57 -6.98
N TRP A 18 3.35 15.51 -6.24
CA TRP A 18 2.39 14.42 -6.36
C TRP A 18 1.80 14.31 -7.76
N LEU A 19 1.47 15.44 -8.40
CA LEU A 19 0.98 15.43 -9.78
C LEU A 19 2.03 14.98 -10.78
N ARG A 20 3.32 15.26 -10.52
CA ARG A 20 4.45 14.78 -11.31
C ARG A 20 4.62 13.27 -11.16
N LEU A 21 4.63 12.77 -9.93
CA LEU A 21 4.73 11.34 -9.63
C LEU A 21 3.59 10.54 -10.26
N LEU A 22 2.35 10.97 -10.11
CA LEU A 22 1.19 10.33 -10.74
C LEU A 22 1.30 10.29 -12.27
N ARG A 23 1.90 11.30 -12.90
CA ARG A 23 2.14 11.29 -14.36
C ARG A 23 3.22 10.30 -14.75
N GLN A 24 4.30 10.21 -13.98
CA GLN A 24 5.38 9.25 -14.24
C GLN A 24 4.89 7.81 -14.12
N VAL A 25 4.18 7.50 -13.05
CA VAL A 25 3.62 6.15 -12.84
C VAL A 25 2.60 5.82 -13.93
N HIS A 26 1.73 6.76 -14.30
CA HIS A 26 0.71 6.54 -15.35
C HIS A 26 1.30 6.17 -16.71
N ARG A 27 2.51 6.65 -17.02
CA ARG A 27 3.19 6.28 -18.27
C ARG A 27 3.80 4.88 -18.25
N ALA A 28 4.06 4.36 -17.06
CA ALA A 28 4.73 3.07 -16.86
C ALA A 28 3.74 1.91 -16.60
N VAL A 29 2.52 2.22 -16.18
CA VAL A 29 1.50 1.20 -15.86
C VAL A 29 0.72 0.82 -17.12
N PRO A 30 0.57 -0.48 -17.44
CA PRO A 30 -0.25 -0.95 -18.54
C PRO A 30 -1.70 -0.47 -18.41
N ARG A 31 -2.31 -0.09 -19.53
CA ARG A 31 -3.71 0.43 -19.54
C ARG A 31 -4.75 -0.61 -19.14
N ALA A 32 -4.45 -1.88 -19.32
CA ALA A 32 -5.34 -2.99 -18.94
C ALA A 32 -5.39 -3.25 -17.43
N TRP A 33 -4.51 -2.63 -16.64
CA TRP A 33 -4.47 -2.86 -15.20
C TRP A 33 -5.47 -1.99 -14.45
N THR A 34 -6.19 -2.60 -13.52
CA THR A 34 -6.94 -1.89 -12.51
C THR A 34 -5.97 -1.34 -11.46
N VAL A 35 -5.95 -0.04 -11.26
CA VAL A 35 -4.99 0.63 -10.38
C VAL A 35 -5.70 1.28 -9.20
N LEU A 36 -5.38 0.81 -8.00
CA LEU A 36 -5.81 1.45 -6.76
C LEU A 36 -4.69 2.34 -6.23
N VAL A 37 -5.03 3.59 -5.92
CA VAL A 37 -4.10 4.56 -5.33
C VAL A 37 -4.45 4.78 -3.87
N LEU A 38 -3.66 4.18 -2.99
CA LEU A 38 -3.87 4.25 -1.55
C LEU A 38 -3.13 5.45 -0.96
N ALA A 39 -3.80 6.23 -0.14
CA ALA A 39 -3.19 7.33 0.61
C ALA A 39 -3.70 7.38 2.05
N ASP A 40 -2.81 7.76 2.97
CA ASP A 40 -3.13 7.89 4.38
C ASP A 40 -3.82 9.22 4.74
N ARG A 41 -4.12 9.39 6.04
CA ARG A 41 -4.78 10.58 6.59
C ARG A 41 -4.04 11.90 6.32
N GLY A 42 -2.75 11.84 6.03
CA GLY A 42 -1.94 13.03 5.73
C GLY A 42 -2.10 13.53 4.30
N LEU A 43 -2.65 12.70 3.42
CA LEU A 43 -2.67 12.99 1.98
C LEU A 43 -4.06 12.91 1.34
N TYR A 44 -5.14 12.87 2.12
CA TYR A 44 -6.46 12.92 1.52
C TYR A 44 -6.81 14.34 1.08
N ALA A 45 -7.22 14.50 -0.18
CA ALA A 45 -7.64 15.79 -0.72
C ALA A 45 -8.53 15.61 -1.95
N ARG A 46 -9.53 16.49 -2.12
CA ARG A 46 -10.43 16.48 -3.29
C ARG A 46 -9.68 16.58 -4.62
N TRP A 47 -8.62 17.41 -4.69
CA TRP A 47 -7.81 17.53 -5.89
C TRP A 47 -7.10 16.25 -6.24
N LEU A 48 -6.61 15.49 -5.23
CA LEU A 48 -5.94 14.20 -5.41
C LEU A 48 -6.94 13.17 -5.94
N PHE A 49 -8.09 13.01 -5.27
CA PHE A 49 -9.17 12.15 -5.71
C PHE A 49 -9.47 12.36 -7.20
N ARG A 50 -9.80 13.61 -7.59
CA ARG A 50 -10.12 13.96 -8.99
C ARG A 50 -8.96 13.71 -9.96
N ARG A 51 -7.72 13.81 -9.52
CA ARG A 51 -6.56 13.57 -10.38
C ARG A 51 -6.28 12.09 -10.59
N ILE A 52 -6.62 11.28 -9.63
CA ILE A 52 -6.57 9.81 -9.73
C ILE A 52 -7.67 9.34 -10.69
N THR A 53 -8.92 9.71 -10.45
CA THR A 53 -10.06 9.28 -11.27
C THR A 53 -9.95 9.73 -12.74
N ARG A 54 -9.43 10.93 -13.00
CA ARG A 54 -9.18 11.39 -14.38
C ARG A 54 -8.13 10.58 -15.15
N ARG A 55 -7.43 9.68 -14.51
CA ARG A 55 -6.49 8.73 -15.12
C ARG A 55 -7.09 7.35 -15.35
N GLY A 56 -8.37 7.16 -15.02
CA GLY A 56 -9.00 5.86 -14.99
C GLY A 56 -8.51 5.00 -13.83
N TRP A 57 -7.94 5.60 -12.78
CA TRP A 57 -7.48 4.94 -11.58
C TRP A 57 -8.43 5.16 -10.42
N HIS A 58 -8.42 4.27 -9.44
CA HIS A 58 -9.34 4.31 -8.31
C HIS A 58 -8.64 4.81 -7.04
N PRO A 59 -9.09 5.94 -6.47
CA PRO A 59 -8.57 6.42 -5.20
C PRO A 59 -9.07 5.57 -4.02
N PHE A 60 -8.18 5.29 -3.08
CA PHE A 60 -8.47 4.74 -1.76
C PHE A 60 -7.83 5.67 -0.73
N LEU A 61 -8.53 6.76 -0.42
CA LEU A 61 -8.00 7.83 0.42
C LEU A 61 -8.55 7.69 1.84
N ARG A 62 -7.69 7.35 2.80
CA ARG A 62 -8.08 7.33 4.21
C ARG A 62 -8.28 8.74 4.72
N ILE A 63 -9.44 9.00 5.31
CA ILE A 63 -9.81 10.30 5.88
C ILE A 63 -9.85 10.28 7.41
N ASN A 64 -9.88 11.47 8.02
CA ASN A 64 -10.00 11.61 9.46
C ASN A 64 -11.42 11.33 9.95
N THR A 65 -11.54 10.85 11.19
CA THR A 65 -12.80 10.50 11.85
C THR A 65 -13.66 11.70 12.24
N GLY A 66 -13.09 12.88 12.34
CA GLY A 66 -13.80 14.11 12.79
C GLY A 66 -14.65 14.80 11.73
N GLY A 67 -14.80 14.20 10.53
CA GLY A 67 -15.58 14.76 9.44
C GLY A 67 -17.05 14.34 9.46
N THR A 68 -17.78 14.79 8.44
CA THR A 68 -19.17 14.39 8.15
C THR A 68 -19.28 13.87 6.72
N CYS A 69 -20.11 12.90 6.49
CA CYS A 69 -20.55 12.45 5.17
C CYS A 69 -22.05 12.64 5.05
N ARG A 70 -22.52 12.93 3.85
CA ARG A 70 -23.97 12.95 3.57
C ARG A 70 -24.29 11.76 2.66
N PRO A 71 -24.81 10.65 3.22
CA PRO A 71 -25.23 9.50 2.45
C PRO A 71 -26.27 9.86 1.39
N LYS A 72 -26.31 9.10 0.29
CA LYS A 72 -27.31 9.28 -0.76
C LYS A 72 -28.72 9.14 -0.16
N GLY A 73 -29.63 10.04 -0.55
CA GLY A 73 -30.99 10.06 -0.02
C GLY A 73 -31.16 10.81 1.30
N GLN A 74 -30.09 11.19 1.98
CA GLN A 74 -30.20 11.98 3.22
C GLN A 74 -30.04 13.49 2.95
N VAL A 75 -30.85 14.29 3.65
CA VAL A 75 -30.79 15.75 3.59
C VAL A 75 -29.63 16.30 4.40
N ARG A 76 -29.34 15.70 5.55
CA ARG A 76 -28.31 16.13 6.50
C ARG A 76 -27.10 15.23 6.45
N GLY A 77 -25.93 15.81 6.69
CA GLY A 77 -24.70 15.04 6.88
C GLY A 77 -24.65 14.38 8.25
N VAL A 78 -24.15 13.16 8.31
CA VAL A 78 -23.93 12.42 9.55
C VAL A 78 -22.44 12.46 9.95
N PRO A 79 -22.13 12.50 11.23
CA PRO A 79 -20.74 12.37 11.69
C PRO A 79 -20.16 11.02 11.26
N LEU A 80 -18.92 11.00 10.79
CA LEU A 80 -18.29 9.75 10.30
C LEU A 80 -18.18 8.68 11.40
N LYS A 81 -17.99 9.10 12.66
CA LYS A 81 -17.91 8.18 13.80
C LYS A 81 -19.19 7.40 14.06
N THR A 82 -20.35 7.95 13.66
CA THR A 82 -21.64 7.27 13.88
C THR A 82 -21.90 6.15 12.88
N LEU A 83 -21.14 6.09 11.79
CA LEU A 83 -21.24 5.02 10.79
C LEU A 83 -20.62 3.70 11.28
N VAL A 84 -19.57 3.81 12.09
CA VAL A 84 -18.87 2.67 12.71
C VAL A 84 -18.61 3.04 14.19
N PRO A 85 -19.58 2.83 15.08
CA PRO A 85 -19.53 3.30 16.45
C PRO A 85 -18.57 2.49 17.35
N GLU A 86 -18.32 1.23 17.01
CA GLU A 86 -17.54 0.30 17.81
C GLU A 86 -16.74 -0.69 16.97
N PRO A 87 -15.66 -1.29 17.53
CA PRO A 87 -14.94 -2.35 16.88
C PRO A 87 -15.82 -3.53 16.45
N GLY A 88 -15.56 -4.09 15.28
CA GLY A 88 -16.37 -5.14 14.66
C GLY A 88 -17.49 -4.63 13.77
N THR A 89 -17.67 -3.30 13.66
CA THR A 89 -18.69 -2.71 12.79
C THR A 89 -18.14 -2.27 11.45
N ALA A 90 -18.95 -2.37 10.40
CA ALA A 90 -18.65 -1.89 9.06
C ALA A 90 -19.86 -1.20 8.45
N TRP A 91 -19.60 -0.23 7.59
CA TRP A 91 -20.62 0.48 6.81
C TRP A 91 -20.05 0.86 5.45
N GLN A 92 -20.86 0.78 4.41
CA GLN A 92 -20.50 1.25 3.07
C GLN A 92 -21.67 1.89 2.37
N GLY A 93 -21.41 2.91 1.56
CA GLY A 93 -22.47 3.58 0.82
C GLY A 93 -21.96 4.77 0.02
N THR A 94 -22.77 5.17 -0.95
CA THR A 94 -22.50 6.37 -1.75
C THR A 94 -22.98 7.62 -1.03
N GLY A 95 -22.31 8.74 -1.28
CA GLY A 95 -22.70 10.01 -0.66
C GLY A 95 -21.83 11.18 -1.12
N SER A 96 -21.91 12.26 -0.36
CA SER A 96 -21.12 13.46 -0.59
C SER A 96 -20.18 13.69 0.59
N ALA A 97 -18.87 13.70 0.31
CA ALA A 97 -17.83 14.09 1.25
C ALA A 97 -17.42 15.57 1.03
N PHE A 98 -16.74 16.16 2.00
CA PHE A 98 -16.28 17.54 2.10
C PHE A 98 -17.40 18.57 2.28
N LYS A 99 -17.22 19.43 3.28
CA LYS A 99 -18.16 20.53 3.59
C LYS A 99 -18.13 21.61 2.53
N GLY A 100 -19.29 22.23 2.30
CA GLY A 100 -19.47 23.35 1.39
C GLY A 100 -19.96 22.93 0.00
N ARG A 101 -21.06 23.58 -0.44
CA ARG A 101 -21.81 23.25 -1.65
C ARG A 101 -20.92 23.12 -2.90
N HIS A 102 -19.94 24.00 -3.08
CA HIS A 102 -19.02 23.99 -4.22
C HIS A 102 -17.80 23.06 -4.06
N ARG A 103 -17.62 22.48 -2.89
CA ARG A 103 -16.48 21.60 -2.58
C ARG A 103 -16.89 20.12 -2.44
N GLN A 104 -18.16 19.82 -2.56
CA GLN A 104 -18.67 18.46 -2.44
C GLN A 104 -18.03 17.52 -3.47
N LEU A 105 -17.77 16.32 -3.03
CA LEU A 105 -17.26 15.22 -3.83
C LEU A 105 -18.24 14.05 -3.67
N HIS A 106 -18.90 13.69 -4.77
CA HIS A 106 -19.68 12.46 -4.82
C HIS A 106 -18.72 11.29 -4.89
N CYS A 107 -18.87 10.34 -3.98
CA CYS A 107 -17.96 9.21 -3.84
C CYS A 107 -18.63 8.10 -3.02
N THR A 108 -18.02 6.95 -3.00
CA THR A 108 -18.30 5.89 -2.04
C THR A 108 -17.45 6.13 -0.80
N LEU A 109 -18.04 5.98 0.37
CA LEU A 109 -17.37 5.86 1.65
C LEU A 109 -17.46 4.40 2.11
N LEU A 110 -16.29 3.83 2.38
CA LEU A 110 -16.13 2.53 3.01
C LEU A 110 -15.64 2.77 4.43
N ALA A 111 -16.34 2.25 5.42
CA ALA A 111 -15.99 2.39 6.82
C ALA A 111 -15.90 1.01 7.45
N CYS A 112 -14.82 0.73 8.18
CA CYS A 112 -14.59 -0.53 8.87
C CYS A 112 -13.79 -0.26 10.14
N TRP A 113 -14.21 -0.87 11.24
CA TRP A 113 -13.44 -0.84 12.48
C TRP A 113 -13.16 -2.28 12.91
N GLU A 114 -11.97 -2.76 12.59
CA GLU A 114 -11.57 -4.10 12.97
C GLU A 114 -11.26 -4.20 14.48
N ALA A 115 -11.54 -5.37 15.05
CA ALA A 115 -11.20 -5.66 16.43
C ALA A 115 -9.67 -5.58 16.63
N GLY A 116 -9.24 -4.73 17.57
CA GLY A 116 -7.84 -4.47 17.85
C GLY A 116 -7.22 -3.26 17.15
N ASP A 117 -7.94 -2.63 16.23
CA ASP A 117 -7.53 -1.34 15.66
C ASP A 117 -7.91 -0.19 16.62
N LYS A 118 -6.98 0.78 16.73
CA LYS A 118 -7.20 1.97 17.57
C LYS A 118 -8.31 2.87 17.04
N ASP A 119 -8.42 2.98 15.71
CA ASP A 119 -9.33 3.87 15.02
C ASP A 119 -9.92 3.18 13.79
N PRO A 120 -11.17 3.48 13.43
CA PRO A 120 -11.76 2.94 12.20
C PRO A 120 -11.03 3.40 10.95
N TRP A 121 -11.10 2.59 9.91
CA TRP A 121 -10.73 2.96 8.56
C TRP A 121 -11.93 3.59 7.86
N LEU A 122 -11.75 4.80 7.40
CA LEU A 122 -12.72 5.57 6.65
C LEU A 122 -12.08 5.91 5.32
N ILE A 123 -12.53 5.27 4.24
CA ILE A 123 -11.90 5.31 2.92
C ILE A 123 -12.85 5.93 1.91
N LEU A 124 -12.38 6.94 1.19
CA LEU A 124 -13.09 7.47 0.03
C LEU A 124 -12.59 6.82 -1.25
N THR A 125 -13.53 6.33 -2.06
CA THR A 125 -13.26 5.74 -3.39
C THR A 125 -14.32 6.17 -4.39
N ASP A 126 -14.05 5.97 -5.68
CA ASP A 126 -15.00 6.13 -6.78
C ASP A 126 -15.65 4.81 -7.20
N LEU A 127 -15.14 3.68 -6.69
CA LEU A 127 -15.74 2.37 -6.92
C LEU A 127 -17.12 2.24 -6.26
N PRO A 128 -18.04 1.47 -6.85
CA PRO A 128 -19.31 1.18 -6.21
C PRO A 128 -19.15 0.47 -4.85
N PRO A 129 -20.03 0.67 -3.88
CA PRO A 129 -19.93 0.01 -2.57
C PRO A 129 -19.86 -1.52 -2.68
N GLU A 130 -20.65 -2.10 -3.57
CA GLU A 130 -20.74 -3.54 -3.81
C GLU A 130 -19.47 -4.14 -4.46
N ALA A 131 -18.69 -3.33 -5.17
CA ALA A 131 -17.47 -3.74 -5.86
C ALA A 131 -16.19 -3.38 -5.10
N SER A 132 -16.29 -2.97 -3.84
CA SER A 132 -15.12 -2.51 -3.08
C SER A 132 -15.27 -2.76 -1.59
N THR A 133 -14.16 -2.88 -0.88
CA THR A 133 -14.13 -3.08 0.57
C THR A 133 -13.03 -2.28 1.22
N ALA A 134 -13.25 -1.82 2.45
CA ALA A 134 -12.24 -1.13 3.26
C ALA A 134 -11.01 -2.01 3.53
N CYS A 135 -11.17 -3.34 3.55
CA CYS A 135 -10.07 -4.29 3.79
C CYS A 135 -8.94 -4.17 2.76
N TRP A 136 -9.23 -3.76 1.53
CA TRP A 136 -8.19 -3.52 0.52
C TRP A 136 -7.21 -2.42 0.92
N TYR A 137 -7.60 -1.52 1.81
CA TYR A 137 -6.69 -0.53 2.34
C TYR A 137 -5.55 -1.17 3.18
N GLY A 138 -5.76 -2.39 3.66
CA GLY A 138 -4.73 -3.14 4.42
C GLY A 138 -3.43 -3.37 3.63
N VAL A 139 -3.48 -3.45 2.29
CA VAL A 139 -2.27 -3.59 1.45
C VAL A 139 -1.34 -2.38 1.55
N ARG A 140 -1.79 -1.26 2.11
CA ARG A 140 -0.91 -0.12 2.43
C ARG A 140 0.22 -0.52 3.39
N ALA A 141 0.03 -1.59 4.18
CA ALA A 141 1.08 -2.14 5.02
C ALA A 141 2.33 -2.55 4.22
N TRP A 142 2.19 -2.87 2.94
CA TRP A 142 3.34 -3.15 2.06
C TRP A 142 4.26 -1.93 1.92
N SER A 143 3.70 -0.73 1.82
CA SER A 143 4.51 0.50 1.81
C SER A 143 5.28 0.68 3.13
N GLU A 144 4.68 0.34 4.27
CA GLU A 144 5.33 0.40 5.57
C GLU A 144 6.48 -0.60 5.68
N GLN A 145 6.30 -1.82 5.17
CA GLN A 145 7.36 -2.81 5.08
C GLN A 145 8.50 -2.34 4.15
N GLY A 146 8.17 -1.75 2.99
CA GLY A 146 9.15 -1.13 2.11
C GLY A 146 9.97 -0.03 2.82
N PHE A 147 9.32 0.83 3.61
CA PHE A 147 10.02 1.81 4.43
C PHE A 147 10.85 1.18 5.56
N GLN A 148 10.43 0.06 6.12
CA GLN A 148 11.24 -0.67 7.09
C GLN A 148 12.50 -1.24 6.46
N ILE A 149 12.39 -1.83 5.26
CA ILE A 149 13.54 -2.35 4.49
C ILE A 149 14.53 -1.22 4.20
N THR A 150 14.06 -0.08 3.74
CA THR A 150 14.94 1.04 3.40
C THR A 150 15.57 1.72 4.61
N LYS A 151 14.93 1.67 5.77
CA LYS A 151 15.42 2.30 7.01
C LYS A 151 16.19 1.29 7.88
N ARG A 152 15.48 0.54 8.71
CA ARG A 152 16.07 -0.22 9.82
C ARG A 152 16.29 -1.70 9.54
N ALA A 153 15.43 -2.32 8.75
CA ALA A 153 15.43 -3.76 8.55
C ALA A 153 16.36 -4.22 7.40
N GLY A 154 16.89 -3.29 6.59
CA GLY A 154 17.72 -3.59 5.43
C GLY A 154 18.82 -2.53 5.23
N TRP A 155 18.61 -1.57 4.33
CA TRP A 155 19.61 -0.65 3.84
C TRP A 155 20.12 0.42 4.83
N GLN A 156 19.47 0.57 5.99
CA GLN A 156 19.82 1.58 7.01
C GLN A 156 19.96 3.01 6.45
N GLY A 157 19.12 3.37 5.49
CA GLY A 157 19.17 4.64 4.76
C GLY A 157 19.20 5.88 5.66
N GLN A 158 18.68 5.80 6.89
CA GLN A 158 18.76 6.90 7.88
C GLN A 158 20.20 7.21 8.35
N ARG A 159 21.15 6.29 8.14
CA ARG A 159 22.57 6.49 8.53
C ARG A 159 23.37 7.21 7.46
N THR A 160 22.81 7.43 6.27
CA THR A 160 23.55 8.06 5.17
C THR A 160 23.80 9.54 5.38
N HIS A 161 23.02 10.20 6.21
CA HIS A 161 23.08 11.65 6.50
C HIS A 161 23.15 12.54 5.24
N MET A 162 22.58 12.07 4.12
CA MET A 162 22.62 12.81 2.85
C MET A 162 21.76 14.06 2.92
N THR A 163 22.37 15.20 2.64
CA THR A 163 21.70 16.51 2.63
C THR A 163 21.35 16.98 1.22
N LYS A 164 22.06 16.50 0.18
CA LYS A 164 21.84 16.90 -1.22
C LYS A 164 20.79 16.00 -1.88
N PRO A 165 19.62 16.55 -2.33
CA PRO A 165 18.54 15.77 -2.91
C PRO A 165 18.95 14.92 -4.12
N GLU A 166 19.83 15.43 -4.98
CA GLU A 166 20.29 14.73 -6.19
C GLU A 166 21.15 13.50 -5.86
N ARG A 167 21.98 13.58 -4.82
CA ARG A 167 22.75 12.43 -4.32
C ARG A 167 21.84 11.39 -3.68
N ALA A 168 20.89 11.84 -2.88
CA ALA A 168 19.88 10.97 -2.28
C ALA A 168 19.04 10.28 -3.36
N ALA A 169 18.62 10.98 -4.43
CA ALA A 169 17.87 10.39 -5.53
C ALA A 169 18.66 9.29 -6.26
N ARG A 170 19.98 9.47 -6.48
CA ARG A 170 20.84 8.43 -7.07
C ARG A 170 21.00 7.21 -6.18
N LEU A 171 21.22 7.42 -4.87
CA LEU A 171 21.27 6.32 -3.91
C LEU A 171 19.92 5.57 -3.89
N TRP A 172 18.81 6.28 -3.90
CA TRP A 172 17.48 5.67 -3.96
C TRP A 172 17.27 4.81 -5.20
N LEU A 173 17.83 5.20 -6.34
CA LEU A 173 17.78 4.37 -7.55
C LEU A 173 18.49 3.03 -7.33
N ALA A 174 19.73 3.07 -6.84
CA ALA A 174 20.50 1.86 -6.55
C ALA A 174 19.80 0.96 -5.52
N VAL A 175 19.32 1.55 -4.42
CA VAL A 175 18.56 0.84 -3.38
C VAL A 175 17.28 0.23 -3.93
N ALA A 176 16.57 0.94 -4.81
CA ALA A 176 15.33 0.43 -5.40
C ALA A 176 15.57 -0.79 -6.29
N VAL A 177 16.59 -0.73 -7.16
CA VAL A 177 16.97 -1.85 -8.05
C VAL A 177 17.43 -3.05 -7.22
N ALA A 178 18.33 -2.84 -6.26
CA ALA A 178 18.79 -3.90 -5.38
C ALA A 178 17.66 -4.51 -4.54
N THR A 179 16.73 -3.69 -4.04
CA THR A 179 15.55 -4.19 -3.30
C THR A 179 14.68 -5.08 -4.17
N LEU A 180 14.41 -4.70 -5.42
CA LEU A 180 13.64 -5.53 -6.36
C LEU A 180 14.32 -6.86 -6.62
N TRP A 181 15.62 -6.83 -6.84
CA TRP A 181 16.40 -8.06 -7.04
C TRP A 181 16.34 -8.97 -5.80
N LEU A 182 16.57 -8.43 -4.61
CA LEU A 182 16.47 -9.20 -3.36
C LEU A 182 15.07 -9.78 -3.15
N LEU A 183 14.02 -9.00 -3.46
CA LEU A 183 12.64 -9.46 -3.33
C LEU A 183 12.30 -10.54 -4.37
N SER A 184 12.84 -10.48 -5.60
CA SER A 184 12.61 -11.52 -6.60
C SER A 184 13.28 -12.84 -6.21
N VAL A 185 14.54 -12.80 -5.79
CA VAL A 185 15.27 -13.98 -5.33
C VAL A 185 14.63 -14.59 -4.08
N GLY A 186 14.29 -13.75 -3.09
CA GLY A 186 13.68 -14.23 -1.85
C GLY A 186 12.25 -14.73 -2.02
N GLY A 187 11.48 -14.13 -2.94
CA GLY A 187 10.11 -14.55 -3.27
C GLY A 187 10.09 -15.92 -3.94
N GLU A 188 10.92 -16.12 -4.95
CA GLU A 188 11.05 -17.42 -5.60
C GLU A 188 11.53 -18.51 -4.64
N ALA A 189 12.50 -18.19 -3.77
CA ALA A 189 12.95 -19.11 -2.76
C ALA A 189 11.88 -19.42 -1.69
N GLU A 190 10.95 -18.48 -1.43
CA GLU A 190 9.81 -18.75 -0.51
C GLU A 190 8.86 -19.79 -1.10
N GLU A 191 8.69 -19.82 -2.42
CA GLU A 191 7.85 -20.81 -3.12
C GLU A 191 8.54 -22.18 -3.32
N THR A 192 9.84 -22.16 -3.60
CA THR A 192 10.56 -23.36 -4.07
C THR A 192 11.37 -24.06 -2.99
N MET A 193 11.74 -23.38 -1.91
CA MET A 193 12.63 -23.90 -0.88
C MET A 193 11.93 -24.04 0.48
N PRO A 194 12.03 -25.21 1.16
CA PRO A 194 11.55 -25.35 2.53
C PRO A 194 12.17 -24.31 3.49
N ALA A 195 11.43 -23.91 4.50
CA ALA A 195 11.88 -22.91 5.47
C ALA A 195 13.19 -23.31 6.20
N SER A 196 13.44 -24.61 6.34
CA SER A 196 14.62 -25.20 7.02
C SER A 196 15.91 -25.15 6.20
N THR A 197 15.84 -24.93 4.89
CA THR A 197 17.04 -24.96 4.01
C THR A 197 17.72 -23.62 3.82
N VAL A 198 17.12 -22.54 4.29
CA VAL A 198 17.72 -21.20 4.17
C VAL A 198 18.60 -20.94 5.40
N PRO A 199 19.91 -20.69 5.23
CA PRO A 199 20.80 -20.34 6.33
C PRO A 199 20.25 -19.14 7.10
N ASP A 200 19.94 -19.29 8.39
CA ASP A 200 19.52 -18.16 9.23
C ASP A 200 20.77 -17.44 9.74
N VAL A 201 21.37 -16.61 8.90
CA VAL A 201 22.49 -15.75 9.27
C VAL A 201 22.06 -14.67 10.29
N THR A 202 20.75 -14.56 10.56
CA THR A 202 20.20 -13.54 11.47
C THR A 202 20.10 -13.99 12.93
N ALA A 203 20.60 -15.17 13.30
CA ALA A 203 20.67 -15.64 14.69
C ALA A 203 21.49 -14.72 15.63
N LEU A 204 22.22 -13.75 15.07
CA LEU A 204 23.03 -12.75 15.81
C LEU A 204 22.29 -11.48 16.20
N VAL A 205 21.00 -11.33 15.85
CA VAL A 205 20.24 -10.12 16.21
C VAL A 205 19.16 -10.46 17.24
N PRO A 206 19.15 -9.84 18.44
CA PRO A 206 18.15 -10.13 19.47
C PRO A 206 16.72 -9.91 18.95
N ARG A 207 15.89 -10.96 19.07
CA ARG A 207 14.47 -10.93 18.74
C ARG A 207 13.71 -10.16 19.81
N GLN A 208 13.06 -9.08 19.47
CA GLN A 208 11.96 -8.54 20.29
C GLN A 208 10.65 -9.27 19.93
N PRO A 209 9.98 -9.90 20.90
CA PRO A 209 8.71 -10.57 20.67
C PRO A 209 7.57 -9.57 20.59
N ARG A 210 7.12 -9.22 19.40
CA ARG A 210 5.82 -8.61 19.16
C ARG A 210 5.13 -9.33 18.03
N MET A 211 4.43 -10.39 18.40
CA MET A 211 3.43 -11.03 17.58
C MET A 211 2.21 -10.12 17.44
N ARG A 212 1.86 -9.76 16.23
CA ARG A 212 0.49 -9.71 15.69
C ARG A 212 0.58 -9.39 14.20
N HIS A 213 0.00 -10.27 13.38
CA HIS A 213 -0.12 -10.27 11.92
C HIS A 213 1.08 -10.86 11.15
N ALA A 214 1.00 -12.16 10.88
CA ALA A 214 1.99 -12.91 10.09
C ALA A 214 2.23 -12.29 8.68
N THR A 215 1.21 -11.69 8.07
CA THR A 215 1.25 -10.97 6.80
C THR A 215 2.04 -9.65 6.86
N ARG A 216 2.07 -8.97 8.02
CA ARG A 216 2.75 -7.66 8.15
C ARG A 216 4.26 -7.71 8.00
N LEU A 217 4.89 -8.87 8.07
CA LEU A 217 6.36 -8.99 8.00
C LEU A 217 6.85 -9.81 6.81
N ARG A 218 5.96 -10.26 5.90
CA ARG A 218 6.33 -11.12 4.78
C ARG A 218 7.42 -10.47 3.91
N TRP A 219 7.25 -9.24 3.47
CA TRP A 219 8.22 -8.55 2.62
C TRP A 219 9.59 -8.38 3.26
N VAL A 220 9.64 -8.14 4.58
CA VAL A 220 10.92 -8.06 5.33
C VAL A 220 11.57 -9.44 5.38
N ARG A 221 10.81 -10.53 5.53
CA ARG A 221 11.34 -11.90 5.51
C ARG A 221 11.84 -12.28 4.13
N VAL A 222 11.05 -12.03 3.09
CA VAL A 222 11.42 -12.25 1.69
C VAL A 222 12.70 -11.48 1.34
N PHE A 223 12.80 -10.20 1.71
CA PHE A 223 13.99 -9.40 1.51
C PHE A 223 15.23 -10.02 2.18
N ARG A 224 15.12 -10.44 3.44
CA ARG A 224 16.22 -11.07 4.18
C ARG A 224 16.64 -12.41 3.57
N ARG A 225 15.68 -13.21 3.14
CA ARG A 225 15.94 -14.47 2.45
C ARG A 225 16.74 -14.23 1.17
N GLY A 226 16.32 -13.31 0.33
CA GLY A 226 17.07 -12.93 -0.88
C GLY A 226 18.46 -12.40 -0.58
N TRP A 227 18.58 -11.57 0.47
CA TRP A 227 19.88 -11.08 0.95
C TRP A 227 20.82 -12.22 1.31
N ASN A 228 20.36 -13.16 2.11
CA ASN A 228 21.17 -14.30 2.55
C ASN A 228 21.59 -15.19 1.36
N LEU A 229 20.70 -15.47 0.44
CA LEU A 229 21.02 -16.29 -0.74
C LEU A 229 22.05 -15.62 -1.66
N ILE A 230 21.93 -14.32 -1.89
CA ILE A 230 22.91 -13.59 -2.68
C ILE A 230 24.26 -13.51 -1.93
N LEU A 231 24.23 -13.29 -0.63
CA LEU A 231 25.46 -13.26 0.18
C LEU A 231 26.19 -14.60 0.18
N VAL A 232 25.45 -15.70 0.34
CA VAL A 232 26.03 -17.07 0.25
C VAL A 232 26.65 -17.30 -1.12
N ALA A 233 25.93 -16.98 -2.21
CA ALA A 233 26.47 -17.13 -3.55
C ALA A 233 27.77 -16.30 -3.77
N LEU A 234 27.83 -15.09 -3.20
CA LEU A 234 29.05 -14.26 -3.26
C LEU A 234 30.21 -14.88 -2.46
N LEU A 235 29.94 -15.43 -1.27
CA LEU A 235 30.98 -16.04 -0.44
C LEU A 235 31.50 -17.35 -1.04
N GLU A 236 30.64 -18.11 -1.68
CA GLU A 236 30.97 -19.38 -2.35
C GLU A 236 31.49 -19.18 -3.79
N GLN A 237 31.57 -17.93 -4.25
CA GLN A 237 31.93 -17.59 -5.64
C GLN A 237 31.05 -18.28 -6.68
N ALA A 238 29.82 -18.60 -6.30
CA ALA A 238 28.81 -19.19 -7.15
C ALA A 238 28.11 -18.14 -8.06
N PRO A 239 27.47 -18.56 -9.16
CA PRO A 239 26.66 -17.66 -9.97
C PRO A 239 25.58 -16.97 -9.12
N LEU A 240 25.45 -15.64 -9.31
CA LEU A 240 24.45 -14.89 -8.57
C LEU A 240 23.03 -15.30 -8.97
N PRO A 241 22.13 -15.58 -8.02
CA PRO A 241 20.79 -15.99 -8.32
C PRO A 241 20.00 -14.85 -8.96
N ILE A 242 19.24 -15.17 -10.00
CA ILE A 242 18.26 -14.28 -10.63
C ILE A 242 16.90 -14.86 -10.32
N GLY A 243 16.15 -14.20 -9.44
CA GLY A 243 14.81 -14.65 -9.06
C GLY A 243 13.72 -14.01 -9.93
N ARG A 244 12.55 -14.64 -9.95
CA ARG A 244 11.35 -14.05 -10.53
C ARG A 244 10.57 -13.29 -9.46
N PHE A 245 9.87 -12.24 -9.87
CA PHE A 245 9.00 -11.50 -8.96
C PHE A 245 7.71 -12.29 -8.70
N VAL A 246 7.50 -12.65 -7.45
CA VAL A 246 6.28 -13.36 -7.01
C VAL A 246 5.33 -12.34 -6.39
N PRO A 247 4.20 -12.05 -7.06
CA PRO A 247 3.22 -11.11 -6.50
C PRO A 247 2.56 -11.70 -5.25
N GLU A 248 2.25 -10.84 -4.30
CA GLU A 248 1.43 -11.22 -3.16
C GLU A 248 -0.03 -11.35 -3.60
N PRO A 249 -0.76 -12.40 -3.17
CA PRO A 249 -2.17 -12.54 -3.51
C PRO A 249 -2.97 -11.34 -3.01
N TRP A 250 -3.92 -10.90 -3.83
CA TRP A 250 -4.83 -9.83 -3.46
C TRP A 250 -5.69 -10.28 -2.26
N PRO A 251 -5.94 -9.41 -1.26
CA PRO A 251 -6.78 -9.75 -0.13
C PRO A 251 -8.20 -10.09 -0.63
N VAL A 252 -8.56 -11.34 -0.60
CA VAL A 252 -9.91 -11.82 -0.91
C VAL A 252 -10.75 -11.64 0.34
N VAL A 253 -11.93 -11.06 0.20
CA VAL A 253 -12.92 -10.96 1.28
C VAL A 253 -13.94 -12.04 1.04
N ALA A 254 -14.13 -12.93 1.99
CA ALA A 254 -15.06 -14.06 1.89
C ALA A 254 -16.49 -13.66 1.42
N ALA A 255 -16.94 -12.48 1.81
CA ALA A 255 -18.22 -11.91 1.35
C ALA A 255 -18.25 -11.54 -0.15
N LEU A 256 -17.09 -11.34 -0.80
CA LEU A 256 -17.03 -11.09 -2.25
C LEU A 256 -16.96 -12.39 -3.05
N GLU A 257 -16.49 -13.48 -2.47
CA GLU A 257 -16.55 -14.81 -3.10
C GLU A 257 -18.00 -15.28 -3.24
N GLU A 258 -18.84 -15.05 -2.22
CA GLU A 258 -20.28 -15.34 -2.31
C GLU A 258 -20.99 -14.45 -3.34
N GLN A 259 -20.61 -13.17 -3.47
CA GLN A 259 -21.18 -12.25 -4.46
C GLN A 259 -20.65 -12.49 -5.87
N ALA A 260 -19.37 -12.85 -6.03
CA ALA A 260 -18.82 -13.22 -7.33
C ALA A 260 -19.43 -14.53 -7.88
N ALA A 261 -19.79 -15.46 -7.00
CA ALA A 261 -20.53 -16.67 -7.36
C ALA A 261 -21.98 -16.37 -7.82
N LEU A 262 -22.54 -15.22 -7.42
CA LEU A 262 -23.90 -14.78 -7.78
C LEU A 262 -23.94 -13.87 -9.03
N LEU A 263 -22.78 -13.40 -9.53
CA LEU A 263 -22.66 -12.57 -10.73
C LEU A 263 -21.77 -13.29 -11.78
N PRO A 264 -22.33 -14.16 -12.62
CA PRO A 264 -21.57 -14.76 -13.71
C PRO A 264 -21.23 -13.67 -14.73
N GLY A 265 -19.97 -13.24 -14.76
CA GLY A 265 -19.46 -12.25 -15.72
C GLY A 265 -18.37 -11.33 -15.21
N LEU A 266 -18.00 -11.32 -13.94
CA LEU A 266 -16.82 -10.65 -13.44
C LEU A 266 -15.66 -11.67 -13.32
N GLU A 267 -14.98 -11.91 -14.42
CA GLU A 267 -13.68 -12.58 -14.36
C GLU A 267 -12.71 -11.66 -13.61
N VAL A 268 -12.44 -12.01 -12.35
CA VAL A 268 -11.25 -11.49 -11.65
C VAL A 268 -10.07 -12.15 -12.36
N PRO A 269 -9.17 -11.43 -13.04
CA PRO A 269 -8.02 -12.05 -13.65
C PRO A 269 -7.16 -12.62 -12.52
N LEU A 270 -7.21 -13.94 -12.36
CA LEU A 270 -6.17 -14.67 -11.65
C LEU A 270 -4.87 -14.35 -12.36
N ALA A 271 -3.97 -13.66 -11.67
CA ALA A 271 -2.64 -13.37 -12.17
C ALA A 271 -1.95 -14.69 -12.51
N ALA A 272 -1.74 -14.90 -13.82
CA ALA A 272 -0.81 -15.87 -14.33
C ALA A 272 0.63 -15.36 -14.24
#